data_84058e951d1be461da648baf46d54093
#
_entry.id   84058e951d1be461da648baf46d54093
#
_cell.length_a   1.000
_cell.length_b   1.000
_cell.length_c   1.000
_cell.angle_alpha   90.00
_cell.angle_beta   90.00
_cell.angle_gamma   90.00
#
_symmetry.space_group_name_H-M   'P 1'
#
loop_
_entity.id
_entity.type
_entity.pdbx_description
1 polymer ?
#
loop_
_entity_poly.entity_id
_entity_poly.type
_entity_poly.pdbx_seq_one_letter_code
_entity_poly.pdbx_strand_id
1 'polypeptide(L)'
;MPARVAVLIGSAIGLLLGLGGYTFIYARGASYLTDDPAACVNCHVMQEQYDGWQRSSHRSVAVCNSCHAPADFVGKYTTKALNGFWHSFYFTTGTFPDPIRITPRNARVTEGTCLT
;
A
#
# COMPACT_ATOMS: atom_id res chain seq x y z
N MET A 1 -15.27 32.76 17.77
CA MET A 1 -15.69 32.11 16.50
C MET A 1 -17.21 31.99 16.52
N PRO A 2 -17.93 32.40 15.47
CA PRO A 2 -19.40 32.25 15.45
C PRO A 2 -19.79 30.76 15.49
N ALA A 3 -20.88 30.45 16.24
CA ALA A 3 -21.30 29.05 16.45
C ALA A 3 -21.52 28.27 15.14
N ARG A 4 -22.03 28.92 14.10
CA ARG A 4 -22.21 28.28 12.77
C ARG A 4 -20.90 27.81 12.17
N VAL A 5 -19.82 28.58 12.29
CA VAL A 5 -18.49 28.19 11.79
C VAL A 5 -17.94 27.02 12.58
N ALA A 6 -18.11 27.01 13.90
CA ALA A 6 -17.69 25.89 14.73
C ALA A 6 -18.43 24.59 14.36
N VAL A 7 -19.74 24.66 14.10
CA VAL A 7 -20.54 23.50 13.65
C VAL A 7 -20.10 23.01 12.29
N LEU A 8 -19.86 23.90 11.31
CA LEU A 8 -19.40 23.51 9.99
C LEU A 8 -18.03 22.82 10.03
N ILE A 9 -17.07 23.40 10.78
CA ILE A 9 -15.74 22.79 10.94
C ILE A 9 -15.84 21.44 11.64
N GLY A 10 -16.60 21.36 12.74
CA GLY A 10 -16.81 20.11 13.48
C GLY A 10 -17.44 19.02 12.61
N SER A 11 -18.46 19.38 11.81
CA SER A 11 -19.08 18.44 10.87
C SER A 11 -18.12 17.98 9.79
N ALA A 12 -17.34 18.89 9.20
CA ALA A 12 -16.34 18.55 8.19
C ALA A 12 -15.25 17.61 8.73
N ILE A 13 -14.73 17.90 9.94
CA ILE A 13 -13.76 17.04 10.61
C ILE A 13 -14.38 15.67 10.92
N GLY A 14 -15.60 15.63 11.46
CA GLY A 14 -16.30 14.39 11.76
C GLY A 14 -16.52 13.52 10.53
N LEU A 15 -16.93 14.12 9.40
CA LEU A 15 -17.09 13.42 8.13
C LEU A 15 -15.74 12.88 7.60
N LEU A 16 -14.68 13.69 7.63
CA LEU A 16 -13.35 13.27 7.19
C LEU A 16 -12.79 12.10 8.02
N LEU A 17 -12.90 12.19 9.35
CA LEU A 17 -12.45 11.12 10.24
C LEU A 17 -13.32 9.87 10.12
N GLY A 18 -14.64 10.04 10.04
CA GLY A 18 -15.59 8.93 9.91
C GLY A 18 -15.42 8.19 8.58
N LEU A 19 -15.47 8.90 7.45
CA LEU A 19 -15.31 8.28 6.12
C LEU A 19 -13.89 7.76 5.92
N GLY A 20 -12.88 8.52 6.35
CA GLY A 20 -11.47 8.11 6.24
C GLY A 20 -11.18 6.86 7.07
N GLY A 21 -11.64 6.82 8.32
CA GLY A 21 -11.49 5.66 9.20
C GLY A 21 -12.25 4.44 8.68
N TYR A 22 -13.48 4.62 8.26
CA TYR A 22 -14.26 3.53 7.63
C TYR A 22 -13.56 2.98 6.38
N THR A 23 -13.13 3.86 5.47
CA THR A 23 -12.44 3.46 4.24
C THR A 23 -11.13 2.72 4.54
N PHE A 24 -10.35 3.21 5.50
CA PHE A 24 -9.10 2.57 5.92
C PHE A 24 -9.34 1.14 6.45
N ILE A 25 -10.36 0.96 7.30
CA ILE A 25 -10.71 -0.38 7.84
C ILE A 25 -11.25 -1.27 6.73
N TYR A 26 -12.18 -0.78 5.92
CA TYR A 26 -12.79 -1.52 4.81
C TYR A 26 -11.76 -1.99 3.78
N ALA A 27 -10.85 -1.11 3.39
CA ALA A 27 -9.76 -1.40 2.45
C ALA A 27 -8.61 -2.19 3.08
N ARG A 28 -8.73 -2.60 4.36
CA ARG A 28 -7.65 -3.29 5.10
C ARG A 28 -6.32 -2.53 5.05
N GLY A 29 -6.36 -1.21 5.26
CA GLY A 29 -5.18 -0.35 5.20
C GLY A 29 -4.02 -0.78 6.09
N ALA A 30 -4.31 -1.46 7.21
CA ALA A 30 -3.30 -2.06 8.08
C ALA A 30 -2.44 -3.15 7.41
N SER A 31 -2.86 -3.68 6.24
CA SER A 31 -2.07 -4.65 5.47
C SER A 31 -0.69 -4.11 5.07
N TYR A 32 -0.55 -2.79 4.91
CA TYR A 32 0.74 -2.18 4.62
C TYR A 32 1.71 -2.22 5.81
N LEU A 33 1.25 -2.53 7.02
CA LEU A 33 2.11 -2.63 8.21
C LEU A 33 2.73 -4.03 8.40
N THR A 34 2.17 -5.06 7.77
CA THR A 34 2.67 -6.43 7.84
C THR A 34 3.62 -6.77 6.69
N ASP A 35 4.43 -7.83 6.86
CA ASP A 35 5.25 -8.43 5.81
C ASP A 35 4.64 -9.74 5.27
N ASP A 36 3.45 -10.12 5.74
CA ASP A 36 2.73 -11.29 5.26
C ASP A 36 2.40 -11.14 3.76
N PRO A 37 2.89 -12.04 2.89
CA PRO A 37 2.57 -12.02 1.47
C PRO A 37 1.07 -12.09 1.16
N ALA A 38 0.28 -12.74 2.02
CA ALA A 38 -1.18 -12.82 1.86
C ALA A 38 -1.85 -11.44 1.93
N ALA A 39 -1.23 -10.47 2.60
CA ALA A 39 -1.74 -9.11 2.65
C ALA A 39 -1.70 -8.40 1.27
N CYS A 40 -0.80 -8.82 0.38
CA CYS A 40 -0.70 -8.24 -0.97
C CYS A 40 -1.90 -8.60 -1.84
N VAL A 41 -2.51 -9.77 -1.66
CA VAL A 41 -3.69 -10.22 -2.41
C VAL A 41 -5.02 -9.70 -1.86
N ASN A 42 -5.02 -8.80 -0.87
CA ASN A 42 -6.20 -8.00 -0.57
C ASN A 42 -6.68 -7.20 -1.80
N CYS A 43 -5.74 -6.82 -2.67
CA CYS A 43 -6.05 -6.30 -4.00
C CYS A 43 -6.01 -7.47 -4.98
N HIS A 44 -7.18 -7.93 -5.46
CA HIS A 44 -7.30 -9.08 -6.36
C HIS A 44 -6.43 -8.97 -7.63
N VAL A 45 -6.09 -7.76 -8.07
CA VAL A 45 -5.19 -7.52 -9.20
C VAL A 45 -3.77 -8.03 -8.94
N MET A 46 -3.39 -8.28 -7.67
CA MET A 46 -2.10 -8.85 -7.28
C MET A 46 -2.07 -10.38 -7.26
N GLN A 47 -3.18 -11.04 -7.59
CA GLN A 47 -3.26 -12.50 -7.52
C GLN A 47 -2.24 -13.20 -8.41
N GLU A 48 -2.07 -12.73 -9.65
CA GLU A 48 -1.11 -13.31 -10.58
C GLU A 48 0.33 -13.23 -10.07
N GLN A 49 0.73 -12.08 -9.49
CA GLN A 49 2.04 -11.86 -8.91
C GLN A 49 2.27 -12.74 -7.67
N TYR A 50 1.26 -12.90 -6.85
CA TYR A 50 1.28 -13.78 -5.69
C TYR A 50 1.44 -15.24 -6.09
N ASP A 51 0.67 -15.70 -7.06
CA ASP A 51 0.75 -17.07 -7.59
C ASP A 51 2.10 -17.34 -8.25
N GLY A 52 2.66 -16.33 -8.95
CA GLY A 52 3.99 -16.38 -9.51
C GLY A 52 5.06 -16.54 -8.43
N TRP A 53 4.99 -15.76 -7.36
CA TRP A 53 5.89 -15.89 -6.22
C TRP A 53 5.76 -17.25 -5.54
N GLN A 54 4.54 -17.75 -5.33
CA GLN A 54 4.32 -19.07 -4.71
C GLN A 54 4.97 -20.23 -5.47
N ARG A 55 5.07 -20.12 -6.79
CA ARG A 55 5.71 -21.13 -7.68
C ARG A 55 7.19 -20.89 -7.88
N SER A 56 7.73 -19.77 -7.40
CA SER A 56 9.13 -19.41 -7.58
C SER A 56 10.05 -20.06 -6.54
N SER A 57 11.35 -20.13 -6.84
CA SER A 57 12.40 -20.53 -5.91
C SER A 57 12.53 -19.59 -4.71
N HIS A 58 12.06 -18.34 -4.84
CA HIS A 58 12.14 -17.33 -3.78
C HIS A 58 11.17 -17.60 -2.60
N ARG A 59 10.10 -18.35 -2.82
CA ARG A 59 9.09 -18.62 -1.79
C ARG A 59 9.66 -19.15 -0.46
N SER A 60 10.71 -19.98 -0.52
CA SER A 60 11.30 -20.62 0.67
C SER A 60 12.23 -19.70 1.47
N VAL A 61 12.67 -18.60 0.88
CA VAL A 61 13.74 -17.74 1.44
C VAL A 61 13.37 -16.26 1.54
N ALA A 62 12.36 -15.79 0.82
CA ALA A 62 11.99 -14.37 0.78
C ALA A 62 10.48 -14.17 0.64
N VAL A 63 9.95 -13.18 1.34
CA VAL A 63 8.59 -12.67 1.16
C VAL A 63 8.60 -11.46 0.22
N CYS A 64 7.42 -11.02 -0.23
CA CYS A 64 7.33 -9.90 -1.17
C CYS A 64 8.11 -8.66 -0.70
N ASN A 65 7.97 -8.29 0.57
CA ASN A 65 8.66 -7.14 1.15
C ASN A 65 10.18 -7.31 1.30
N SER A 66 10.71 -8.53 1.21
CA SER A 66 12.16 -8.75 1.19
C SER A 66 12.82 -8.15 -0.05
N CYS A 67 12.06 -7.95 -1.13
CA CYS A 67 12.53 -7.32 -2.36
C CYS A 67 11.87 -5.95 -2.62
N HIS A 68 10.61 -5.76 -2.22
CA HIS A 68 9.83 -4.57 -2.55
C HIS A 68 9.90 -3.46 -1.49
N ALA A 69 10.64 -3.66 -0.39
CA ALA A 69 10.86 -2.63 0.62
C ALA A 69 12.32 -2.68 1.11
N PRO A 70 12.96 -1.52 1.41
CA PRO A 70 14.27 -1.49 2.04
C PRO A 70 14.29 -2.23 3.37
N ALA A 71 15.47 -2.78 3.74
CA ALA A 71 15.61 -3.51 5.01
C ALA A 71 15.64 -2.58 6.24
N ASP A 72 16.06 -1.33 6.07
CA ASP A 72 16.09 -0.35 7.14
C ASP A 72 14.69 0.14 7.51
N PHE A 73 14.48 0.42 8.79
CA PHE A 73 13.18 0.80 9.34
C PHE A 73 12.56 2.03 8.65
N VAL A 74 13.33 3.09 8.48
CA VAL A 74 12.84 4.35 7.90
C VAL A 74 12.49 4.18 6.43
N GLY A 75 13.38 3.59 5.63
CA GLY A 75 13.17 3.32 4.22
C GLY A 75 11.99 2.38 3.99
N LYS A 76 11.88 1.32 4.81
CA LYS A 76 10.78 0.36 4.74
C LYS A 76 9.42 1.04 4.92
N TYR A 77 9.23 1.76 6.03
CA TYR A 77 7.92 2.36 6.31
C TYR A 77 7.61 3.57 5.45
N THR A 78 8.62 4.32 5.02
CA THR A 78 8.44 5.37 4.01
C THR A 78 7.97 4.79 2.68
N THR A 79 8.59 3.71 2.22
CA THR A 79 8.18 3.02 0.99
C THR A 79 6.77 2.46 1.10
N LYS A 80 6.43 1.83 2.23
CA LYS A 80 5.08 1.32 2.50
C LYS A 80 4.03 2.42 2.54
N ALA A 81 4.31 3.54 3.20
CA ALA A 81 3.38 4.68 3.27
C ALA A 81 3.12 5.29 1.89
N LEU A 82 4.18 5.53 1.11
CA LEU A 82 4.06 6.06 -0.24
C LEU A 82 3.33 5.09 -1.17
N ASN A 83 3.61 3.80 -1.09
CA ASN A 83 2.91 2.79 -1.87
C ASN A 83 1.44 2.68 -1.44
N GLY A 84 1.15 2.69 -0.15
CA GLY A 84 -0.21 2.68 0.36
C GLY A 84 -1.03 3.85 -0.17
N PHE A 85 -0.47 5.06 -0.14
CA PHE A 85 -1.12 6.25 -0.69
C PHE A 85 -1.36 6.14 -2.20
N TRP A 86 -0.31 5.86 -2.99
CA TRP A 86 -0.41 5.85 -4.45
C TRP A 86 -1.24 4.67 -4.97
N HIS A 87 -1.15 3.49 -4.36
CA HIS A 87 -2.02 2.37 -4.72
C HIS A 87 -3.48 2.71 -4.47
N SER A 88 -3.80 3.25 -3.30
CA SER A 88 -5.17 3.67 -2.98
C SER A 88 -5.67 4.73 -3.97
N PHE A 89 -4.84 5.72 -4.32
CA PHE A 89 -5.18 6.74 -5.30
C PHE A 89 -5.45 6.15 -6.69
N TYR A 90 -4.53 5.36 -7.22
CA TYR A 90 -4.65 4.79 -8.57
C TYR A 90 -5.84 3.82 -8.68
N PHE A 91 -6.09 3.00 -7.66
CA PHE A 91 -7.25 2.11 -7.65
C PHE A 91 -8.57 2.86 -7.53
N THR A 92 -8.63 3.91 -6.72
CA THR A 92 -9.84 4.73 -6.57
C THR A 92 -10.17 5.49 -7.87
N THR A 93 -9.15 5.96 -8.57
CA THR A 93 -9.31 6.73 -9.82
C THR A 93 -9.33 5.85 -11.09
N GLY A 94 -9.00 4.56 -10.98
CA GLY A 94 -8.91 3.65 -12.13
C GLY A 94 -7.77 3.99 -13.09
N THR A 95 -6.72 4.69 -12.63
CA THR A 95 -5.63 5.21 -13.49
C THR A 95 -4.37 4.33 -13.47
N PHE A 96 -4.48 3.08 -13.07
CA PHE A 96 -3.35 2.12 -13.15
C PHE A 96 -3.30 1.39 -14.50
N PRO A 97 -2.11 1.00 -14.98
CA PRO A 97 -1.98 0.21 -16.21
C PRO A 97 -2.47 -1.23 -16.01
N ASP A 98 -3.09 -1.79 -17.04
CA ASP A 98 -3.46 -3.21 -17.10
C ASP A 98 -2.71 -3.87 -18.28
N PRO A 99 -1.83 -4.86 -18.05
CA PRO A 99 -1.41 -5.40 -16.74
C PRO A 99 -0.61 -4.39 -15.89
N ILE A 100 -0.70 -4.55 -14.56
CA ILE A 100 0.03 -3.69 -13.63
C ILE A 100 1.54 -3.76 -13.86
N ARG A 101 2.21 -2.61 -13.71
CA ARG A 101 3.66 -2.48 -13.91
C ARG A 101 4.30 -1.78 -12.73
N ILE A 102 5.53 -2.21 -12.41
CA ILE A 102 6.33 -1.56 -11.37
C ILE A 102 6.68 -0.13 -11.79
N THR A 103 6.58 0.81 -10.86
CA THR A 103 7.00 2.19 -11.10
C THR A 103 8.53 2.31 -11.08
N PRO A 104 9.14 3.31 -11.78
CA PRO A 104 10.59 3.50 -11.77
C PRO A 104 11.18 3.67 -10.35
N ARG A 105 10.44 4.28 -9.43
CA ARG A 105 10.85 4.39 -8.03
C ARG A 105 10.92 3.03 -7.35
N ASN A 106 9.87 2.23 -7.48
CA ASN A 106 9.81 0.91 -6.86
C ASN A 106 10.79 -0.08 -7.51
N ALA A 107 11.06 0.04 -8.82
CA ALA A 107 12.10 -0.73 -9.49
C ALA A 107 13.48 -0.51 -8.86
N ARG A 108 13.85 0.76 -8.63
CA ARG A 108 15.12 1.09 -7.95
C ARG A 108 15.20 0.52 -6.52
N VAL A 109 14.08 0.54 -5.78
CA VAL A 109 14.03 -0.09 -4.45
C VAL A 109 14.29 -1.58 -4.56
N THR A 110 13.61 -2.27 -5.48
CA THR A 110 13.76 -3.72 -5.69
C THR A 110 15.17 -4.10 -6.12
N GLU A 111 15.77 -3.36 -7.06
CA GLU A 111 17.15 -3.57 -7.49
C GLU A 111 18.14 -3.38 -6.33
N GLY A 112 18.01 -2.28 -5.58
CA GLY A 112 18.84 -2.01 -4.43
C GLY A 112 18.75 -3.08 -3.35
N THR A 113 17.57 -3.60 -3.07
CA THR A 113 17.36 -4.65 -2.06
C THR A 113 17.86 -6.02 -2.53
N CYS A 114 17.85 -6.28 -3.84
CA CYS A 114 18.35 -7.55 -4.41
C CYS A 114 19.89 -7.64 -4.36
N LEU A 115 20.59 -6.50 -4.33
CA LEU A 115 22.06 -6.42 -4.37
C LEU A 115 22.70 -6.38 -2.97
N THR A 116 21.93 -6.35 -1.90
CA THR A 116 22.39 -6.35 -0.49
C THR A 116 22.18 -7.72 0.14
#